data_9c6d96a98057a05245caf05d9ceb1d84
#
_entry.id   9c6d96a98057a05245caf05d9ceb1d84
#
_cell.length_a   1.000
_cell.length_b   1.000
_cell.length_c   1.000
_cell.angle_alpha   90.00
_cell.angle_beta   90.00
_cell.angle_gamma   90.00
#
_symmetry.space_group_name_H-M   'P 1'
#
loop_
_entity.id
_entity.type
_entity.pdbx_description
1 polymer ?
#
loop_
_entity_poly.entity_id
_entity_poly.type
_entity_poly.pdbx_seq_one_letter_code
_entity_poly.pdbx_strand_id
1 'polypeptide(L)'
;LQSDSRSLQLPHWAVPPRMHNDGSHIISLGTLCRWLGKQAEALGVEIYPGFAASTLIVEEGRVRGVVTGDLGLDKEGNPKPDHVPGMALYGRYTLFAEGARGHLGKQLIARFHLENTAQPQHYAIGFKEVWQVPAGQSHPGRVLHGSGWPLGEGKGNKSQGGFYLYHLAQDQVAVGLIVDLNYQNPWLSPFDEFQRLKHHPLIAATLQGGERISYGARAITKGGWHSLPRMHFPGGLLIGCDAGTLDFSRIKGIHTAMKSGMVAAATVAMAPVSYTHLRAH
;
A
#
# COMPACT_ATOMS: atom_id res chain seq x y z
N LEU A 1 -20.27 9.22 9.70
CA LEU A 1 -20.82 9.16 11.06
C LEU A 1 -20.87 10.55 11.66
N GLN A 2 -21.93 10.89 12.39
CA GLN A 2 -22.11 12.21 12.99
C GLN A 2 -21.66 12.25 14.45
N SER A 3 -21.81 11.15 15.15
CA SER A 3 -21.39 10.97 16.53
C SER A 3 -21.09 9.49 16.81
N ASP A 4 -20.89 9.14 18.07
CA ASP A 4 -20.71 7.77 18.56
C ASP A 4 -21.90 6.83 18.31
N SER A 5 -23.06 7.37 18.04
CA SER A 5 -24.31 6.61 17.88
C SER A 5 -25.13 7.00 16.65
N ARG A 6 -24.83 8.14 16.03
CA ARG A 6 -25.61 8.67 14.89
C ARG A 6 -24.86 8.55 13.58
N SER A 7 -25.57 8.08 12.55
CA SER A 7 -25.07 8.05 11.19
C SER A 7 -26.08 8.64 10.21
N LEU A 8 -25.57 9.25 9.13
CA LEU A 8 -26.36 9.64 7.98
C LEU A 8 -25.88 8.80 6.80
N GLN A 9 -26.78 8.00 6.24
CA GLN A 9 -26.49 7.22 5.04
C GLN A 9 -26.91 8.03 3.82
N LEU A 10 -25.95 8.22 2.91
CA LEU A 10 -26.24 8.85 1.62
C LEU A 10 -26.77 7.79 0.65
N PRO A 11 -27.81 8.10 -0.12
CA PRO A 11 -28.26 7.22 -1.19
C PRO A 11 -27.22 7.16 -2.30
N HIS A 12 -27.19 6.04 -3.04
CA HIS A 12 -26.17 5.76 -4.07
C HIS A 12 -26.04 6.89 -5.11
N TRP A 13 -27.16 7.47 -5.54
CA TRP A 13 -27.16 8.57 -6.51
C TRP A 13 -26.50 9.86 -6.02
N ALA A 14 -26.38 10.06 -4.69
CA ALA A 14 -25.71 11.23 -4.09
C ALA A 14 -24.20 11.02 -3.91
N VAL A 15 -23.69 9.80 -4.18
CA VAL A 15 -22.27 9.49 -4.11
C VAL A 15 -21.63 9.91 -5.43
N PRO A 16 -20.46 10.60 -5.41
CA PRO A 16 -19.76 10.97 -6.64
C PRO A 16 -19.53 9.76 -7.55
N PRO A 17 -19.76 9.86 -8.87
CA PRO A 17 -19.64 8.72 -9.80
C PRO A 17 -18.27 8.00 -9.74
N ARG A 18 -17.18 8.72 -9.44
CA ARG A 18 -15.85 8.13 -9.28
C ARG A 18 -15.72 7.18 -8.10
N MET A 19 -16.62 7.27 -7.13
CA MET A 19 -16.66 6.38 -5.96
C MET A 19 -17.60 5.19 -6.14
N HIS A 20 -18.33 5.13 -7.24
CA HIS A 20 -19.18 3.98 -7.57
C HIS A 20 -18.31 2.74 -7.80
N ASN A 21 -18.80 1.59 -7.35
CA ASN A 21 -18.09 0.32 -7.36
C ASN A 21 -18.79 -0.75 -8.22
N ASP A 22 -19.73 -0.34 -9.04
CA ASP A 22 -20.48 -1.26 -9.90
C ASP A 22 -19.53 -2.07 -10.80
N GLY A 23 -19.71 -3.38 -10.83
CA GLY A 23 -18.84 -4.31 -11.56
C GLY A 23 -17.47 -4.55 -10.91
N SER A 24 -17.18 -3.98 -9.74
CA SER A 24 -15.95 -4.25 -9.00
C SER A 24 -16.07 -5.51 -8.14
N HIS A 25 -14.95 -6.19 -7.92
CA HIS A 25 -14.89 -7.38 -7.06
C HIS A 25 -14.20 -7.06 -5.73
N ILE A 26 -14.72 -7.61 -4.63
CA ILE A 26 -14.03 -7.60 -3.34
C ILE A 26 -13.18 -8.87 -3.28
N ILE A 27 -11.87 -8.69 -3.13
CA ILE A 27 -10.92 -9.80 -3.06
C ILE A 27 -9.90 -9.58 -1.94
N SER A 28 -9.33 -10.66 -1.43
CA SER A 28 -8.14 -10.60 -0.60
C SER A 28 -6.90 -10.37 -1.47
N LEU A 29 -6.20 -9.25 -1.27
CA LEU A 29 -4.94 -8.98 -1.98
C LEU A 29 -3.87 -10.02 -1.69
N GLY A 30 -3.81 -10.54 -0.47
CA GLY A 30 -2.87 -11.61 -0.14
C GLY A 30 -3.13 -12.87 -0.98
N THR A 31 -4.40 -13.21 -1.21
CA THR A 31 -4.76 -14.35 -2.07
C THR A 31 -4.42 -14.08 -3.54
N LEU A 32 -4.73 -12.87 -4.04
CA LEU A 32 -4.37 -12.47 -5.38
C LEU A 32 -2.85 -12.49 -5.60
N CYS A 33 -2.07 -11.94 -4.67
CA CYS A 33 -0.60 -11.93 -4.79
C CYS A 33 -0.01 -13.34 -4.78
N ARG A 34 -0.52 -14.25 -3.96
CA ARG A 34 -0.10 -15.65 -3.98
C ARG A 34 -0.41 -16.34 -5.32
N TRP A 35 -1.58 -16.07 -5.86
CA TRP A 35 -1.95 -16.60 -7.17
C TRP A 35 -1.08 -16.04 -8.29
N LEU A 36 -0.86 -14.70 -8.31
CA LEU A 36 0.03 -14.05 -9.28
C LEU A 36 1.47 -14.54 -9.14
N GLY A 37 1.95 -14.76 -7.91
CA GLY A 37 3.28 -15.34 -7.67
C GLY A 37 3.45 -16.68 -8.37
N LYS A 38 2.49 -17.60 -8.19
CA LYS A 38 2.50 -18.90 -8.90
C LYS A 38 2.49 -18.77 -10.42
N GLN A 39 1.75 -17.79 -10.96
CA GLN A 39 1.76 -17.53 -12.41
C GLN A 39 3.13 -17.00 -12.88
N ALA A 40 3.75 -16.12 -12.08
CA ALA A 40 5.07 -15.60 -12.38
C ALA A 40 6.14 -16.69 -12.35
N GLU A 41 6.14 -17.55 -11.33
CA GLU A 41 7.05 -18.71 -11.25
C GLU A 41 6.88 -19.66 -12.44
N ALA A 42 5.64 -19.93 -12.85
CA ALA A 42 5.36 -20.74 -14.03
C ALA A 42 5.90 -20.14 -15.35
N LEU A 43 6.12 -18.82 -15.37
CA LEU A 43 6.76 -18.10 -16.48
C LEU A 43 8.28 -17.95 -16.33
N GLY A 44 8.87 -18.59 -15.32
CA GLY A 44 10.33 -18.57 -15.08
C GLY A 44 10.82 -17.39 -14.23
N VAL A 45 9.92 -16.67 -13.55
CA VAL A 45 10.32 -15.63 -12.60
C VAL A 45 10.72 -16.29 -11.28
N GLU A 46 11.90 -15.95 -10.79
CA GLU A 46 12.37 -16.40 -9.49
C GLU A 46 11.84 -15.46 -8.39
N ILE A 47 11.27 -16.01 -7.33
CA ILE A 47 10.73 -15.26 -6.18
C ILE A 47 11.51 -15.66 -4.94
N TYR A 48 12.10 -14.68 -4.27
CA TYR A 48 12.90 -14.86 -3.06
C TYR A 48 12.23 -14.26 -1.82
N PRO A 49 11.32 -14.98 -1.15
CA PRO A 49 10.67 -14.48 0.06
C PRO A 49 11.67 -14.32 1.19
N GLY A 50 11.55 -13.21 1.94
CA GLY A 50 12.42 -12.94 3.09
C GLY A 50 13.74 -12.24 2.76
N PHE A 51 14.11 -12.09 1.49
CA PHE A 51 15.29 -11.35 1.07
C PHE A 51 14.95 -9.88 0.83
N ALA A 52 15.19 -9.03 1.81
CA ALA A 52 14.98 -7.61 1.69
C ALA A 52 16.16 -6.94 0.96
N ALA A 53 15.87 -6.16 -0.08
CA ALA A 53 16.87 -5.28 -0.68
C ALA A 53 17.22 -4.16 0.30
N SER A 54 18.52 -4.00 0.61
CA SER A 54 19.02 -3.06 1.62
C SER A 54 19.77 -1.87 1.02
N THR A 55 20.46 -2.08 -0.11
CA THR A 55 21.37 -1.09 -0.68
C THR A 55 21.23 -1.07 -2.21
N LEU A 56 21.36 0.12 -2.80
CA LEU A 56 21.43 0.30 -4.24
C LEU A 56 22.83 0.03 -4.76
N ILE A 57 22.93 -0.69 -5.88
CA ILE A 57 24.15 -0.76 -6.68
C ILE A 57 24.05 0.31 -7.76
N VAL A 58 24.91 1.33 -7.68
CA VAL A 58 24.92 2.45 -8.64
C VAL A 58 26.31 2.60 -9.22
N GLU A 59 26.42 2.43 -10.52
CA GLU A 59 27.67 2.56 -11.28
C GLU A 59 27.47 3.60 -12.39
N GLU A 60 28.40 4.52 -12.55
CA GLU A 60 28.36 5.59 -13.57
C GLU A 60 27.02 6.36 -13.61
N GLY A 61 26.45 6.63 -12.42
CA GLY A 61 25.17 7.34 -12.30
C GLY A 61 23.93 6.52 -12.68
N ARG A 62 24.07 5.22 -12.92
CA ARG A 62 22.99 4.31 -13.30
C ARG A 62 22.78 3.23 -12.22
N VAL A 63 21.53 2.94 -11.90
CA VAL A 63 21.19 1.77 -11.06
C VAL A 63 21.47 0.51 -11.84
N ARG A 64 22.27 -0.39 -11.25
CA ARG A 64 22.65 -1.69 -11.81
C ARG A 64 22.01 -2.87 -11.09
N GLY A 65 21.45 -2.61 -9.92
CA GLY A 65 20.85 -3.65 -9.10
C GLY A 65 20.73 -3.25 -7.64
N VAL A 66 20.63 -4.25 -6.78
CA VAL A 66 20.53 -4.08 -5.33
C VAL A 66 21.37 -5.12 -4.60
N VAL A 67 21.73 -4.81 -3.37
CA VAL A 67 22.30 -5.78 -2.42
C VAL A 67 21.20 -6.13 -1.42
N THR A 68 21.03 -7.40 -1.12
CA THR A 68 20.13 -7.86 -0.05
C THR A 68 20.77 -7.61 1.31
N GLY A 69 19.96 -7.49 2.35
CA GLY A 69 20.46 -7.43 3.72
C GLY A 69 21.01 -8.79 4.19
N ASP A 70 21.91 -8.75 5.16
CA ASP A 70 22.37 -9.94 5.83
C ASP A 70 21.20 -10.59 6.60
N LEU A 71 21.18 -11.91 6.62
CA LEU A 71 20.26 -12.71 7.44
C LEU A 71 21.01 -13.27 8.66
N GLY A 72 20.27 -13.56 9.73
CA GLY A 72 20.87 -14.17 10.93
C GLY A 72 21.78 -13.25 11.74
N LEU A 73 21.47 -11.96 11.83
CA LEU A 73 22.09 -11.03 12.77
C LEU A 73 21.32 -10.99 14.10
N ASP A 74 22.02 -10.73 15.20
CA ASP A 74 21.39 -10.39 16.47
C ASP A 74 20.95 -8.92 16.52
N LYS A 75 20.44 -8.47 17.67
CA LYS A 75 19.96 -7.08 17.86
C LYS A 75 21.09 -6.05 17.81
N GLU A 76 22.29 -6.47 18.14
CA GLU A 76 23.51 -5.69 18.15
C GLU A 76 24.21 -5.69 16.79
N GLY A 77 23.72 -6.50 15.81
CA GLY A 77 24.27 -6.61 14.47
C GLY A 77 25.39 -7.66 14.34
N ASN A 78 25.61 -8.52 15.33
CA ASN A 78 26.61 -9.57 15.24
C ASN A 78 26.06 -10.81 14.52
N PRO A 79 26.91 -11.53 13.77
CA PRO A 79 26.51 -12.76 13.11
C PRO A 79 26.09 -13.85 14.10
N LYS A 80 24.94 -14.49 13.88
CA LYS A 80 24.53 -15.73 14.53
C LYS A 80 25.11 -16.94 13.78
N PRO A 81 24.99 -18.17 14.32
CA PRO A 81 25.45 -19.38 13.65
C PRO A 81 24.81 -19.64 12.28
N ASP A 82 23.62 -19.11 12.05
CA ASP A 82 22.85 -19.19 10.81
C ASP A 82 22.98 -17.92 9.94
N HIS A 83 24.01 -17.12 10.17
CA HIS A 83 24.28 -15.91 9.39
C HIS A 83 24.53 -16.23 7.92
N VAL A 84 23.82 -15.52 7.04
CA VAL A 84 24.03 -15.53 5.60
C VAL A 84 24.30 -14.09 5.15
N PRO A 85 25.43 -13.79 4.54
CA PRO A 85 25.74 -12.46 4.05
C PRO A 85 24.81 -12.06 2.90
N GLY A 86 24.57 -10.77 2.77
CA GLY A 86 23.79 -10.21 1.69
C GLY A 86 24.42 -10.49 0.32
N MET A 87 23.59 -10.61 -0.68
CA MET A 87 23.99 -10.90 -2.07
C MET A 87 23.78 -9.70 -2.96
N ALA A 88 24.67 -9.45 -3.90
CA ALA A 88 24.52 -8.49 -4.96
C ALA A 88 23.71 -9.11 -6.12
N LEU A 89 22.59 -8.48 -6.45
CA LEU A 89 21.71 -8.87 -7.54
C LEU A 89 21.80 -7.81 -8.64
N TYR A 90 22.29 -8.18 -9.80
CA TYR A 90 22.44 -7.29 -10.95
C TYR A 90 21.34 -7.50 -11.97
N GLY A 91 20.87 -6.41 -12.59
CA GLY A 91 19.87 -6.45 -13.64
C GLY A 91 20.06 -5.34 -14.66
N ARG A 92 19.55 -5.54 -15.87
CA ARG A 92 19.54 -4.48 -16.90
C ARG A 92 18.68 -3.29 -16.46
N TYR A 93 17.60 -3.58 -15.79
CA TYR A 93 16.69 -2.61 -15.17
C TYR A 93 16.21 -3.14 -13.81
N THR A 94 16.00 -2.26 -12.86
CA THR A 94 15.44 -2.58 -11.55
C THR A 94 14.14 -1.80 -11.36
N LEU A 95 13.05 -2.51 -11.03
CA LEU A 95 11.76 -1.91 -10.73
C LEU A 95 11.53 -1.93 -9.23
N PHE A 96 11.27 -0.76 -8.66
CA PHE A 96 11.07 -0.60 -7.22
C PHE A 96 9.58 -0.51 -6.92
N ALA A 97 9.10 -1.43 -6.09
CA ALA A 97 7.69 -1.60 -5.74
C ALA A 97 7.50 -1.79 -4.24
N GLU A 98 8.28 -1.05 -3.43
CA GLU A 98 8.36 -1.23 -1.97
C GLU A 98 7.12 -0.72 -1.21
N GLY A 99 6.18 -0.10 -1.91
CA GLY A 99 4.98 0.49 -1.31
C GLY A 99 5.19 1.92 -0.80
N ALA A 100 4.28 2.40 0.03
CA ALA A 100 4.33 3.77 0.54
C ALA A 100 5.62 4.01 1.35
N ARG A 101 6.43 5.00 0.92
CA ARG A 101 7.72 5.34 1.52
C ARG A 101 8.72 4.17 1.54
N GLY A 102 8.90 3.54 0.41
CA GLY A 102 9.92 2.51 0.21
C GLY A 102 11.30 2.95 0.70
N HIS A 103 12.06 2.01 1.26
CA HIS A 103 13.38 2.31 1.82
C HIS A 103 14.37 2.79 0.75
N LEU A 104 14.44 2.06 -0.36
CA LEU A 104 15.28 2.42 -1.50
C LEU A 104 14.61 3.47 -2.39
N GLY A 105 13.27 3.45 -2.50
CA GLY A 105 12.52 4.45 -3.23
C GLY A 105 12.81 5.88 -2.77
N LYS A 106 12.92 6.11 -1.45
CA LYS A 106 13.32 7.42 -0.89
C LYS A 106 14.72 7.83 -1.31
N GLN A 107 15.67 6.90 -1.31
CA GLN A 107 17.05 7.17 -1.73
C GLN A 107 17.11 7.53 -3.22
N LEU A 108 16.32 6.82 -4.05
CA LEU A 108 16.23 7.09 -5.49
C LEU A 108 15.61 8.44 -5.79
N ILE A 109 14.52 8.80 -5.11
CA ILE A 109 13.86 10.10 -5.23
C ILE A 109 14.86 11.23 -4.95
N ALA A 110 15.56 11.14 -3.82
CA ALA A 110 16.56 12.13 -3.44
C ALA A 110 17.75 12.17 -4.41
N ARG A 111 18.32 11.00 -4.75
CA ARG A 111 19.52 10.90 -5.59
C ARG A 111 19.31 11.42 -7.00
N PHE A 112 18.17 11.11 -7.60
CA PHE A 112 17.84 11.48 -8.98
C PHE A 112 16.93 12.70 -9.09
N HIS A 113 16.66 13.37 -7.97
CA HIS A 113 15.79 14.56 -7.92
C HIS A 113 14.44 14.34 -8.61
N LEU A 114 13.79 13.21 -8.31
CA LEU A 114 12.60 12.78 -9.02
C LEU A 114 11.36 13.62 -8.69
N GLU A 115 11.36 14.31 -7.56
CA GLU A 115 10.23 15.13 -7.08
C GLU A 115 10.31 16.62 -7.41
N ASN A 116 11.36 17.08 -8.15
CA ASN A 116 11.58 18.51 -8.40
C ASN A 116 10.39 19.24 -9.05
N THR A 117 9.54 18.52 -9.75
CA THR A 117 8.34 19.07 -10.42
C THR A 117 7.03 18.61 -9.77
N ALA A 118 7.11 17.79 -8.74
CA ALA A 118 5.95 17.26 -8.03
C ALA A 118 5.61 18.12 -6.81
N GLN A 119 4.34 18.11 -6.43
CA GLN A 119 3.93 18.66 -5.14
C GLN A 119 4.28 17.69 -4.01
N PRO A 120 4.44 18.16 -2.76
CA PRO A 120 4.72 17.30 -1.64
C PRO A 120 3.72 16.16 -1.53
N GLN A 121 4.21 14.95 -1.24
CA GLN A 121 3.36 13.79 -1.03
C GLN A 121 2.62 13.89 0.32
N HIS A 122 1.38 13.47 0.33
CA HIS A 122 0.56 13.35 1.52
C HIS A 122 0.46 11.88 1.93
N TYR A 123 0.45 11.64 3.24
CA TYR A 123 0.40 10.30 3.80
C TYR A 123 -0.76 10.14 4.76
N ALA A 124 -1.29 8.93 4.81
CA ALA A 124 -2.22 8.47 5.81
C ALA A 124 -1.72 7.14 6.40
N ILE A 125 -2.24 6.77 7.55
CA ILE A 125 -2.12 5.40 8.07
C ILE A 125 -3.47 4.71 7.97
N GLY A 126 -3.47 3.50 7.43
CA GLY A 126 -4.64 2.64 7.37
C GLY A 126 -4.49 1.47 8.33
N PHE A 127 -5.46 1.31 9.22
CA PHE A 127 -5.65 0.12 10.05
C PHE A 127 -6.68 -0.78 9.40
N LYS A 128 -6.48 -2.08 9.50
CA LYS A 128 -7.41 -3.08 9.00
C LYS A 128 -7.47 -4.27 9.95
N GLU A 129 -8.67 -4.74 10.19
CA GLU A 129 -8.92 -6.04 10.81
C GLU A 129 -9.82 -6.88 9.89
N VAL A 130 -9.64 -8.19 9.96
CA VAL A 130 -10.56 -9.17 9.35
C VAL A 130 -11.18 -9.97 10.49
N TRP A 131 -12.47 -10.07 10.44
CA TRP A 131 -13.29 -10.75 11.45
C TRP A 131 -14.02 -11.91 10.81
N GLN A 132 -14.01 -13.05 11.49
CA GLN A 132 -14.94 -14.15 11.23
C GLN A 132 -16.19 -13.85 12.03
N VAL A 133 -17.31 -13.62 11.36
CA VAL A 133 -18.59 -13.31 12.02
C VAL A 133 -19.51 -14.53 11.99
N PRO A 134 -20.53 -14.58 12.87
CA PRO A 134 -21.54 -15.65 12.84
C PRO A 134 -22.20 -15.77 11.48
N ALA A 135 -22.58 -17.00 11.12
CA ALA A 135 -23.22 -17.30 9.85
C ALA A 135 -24.45 -16.41 9.60
N GLY A 136 -24.52 -15.84 8.39
CA GLY A 136 -25.61 -14.96 7.99
C GLY A 136 -25.46 -13.48 8.38
N GLN A 137 -24.44 -13.10 9.13
CA GLN A 137 -24.14 -11.68 9.40
C GLN A 137 -23.30 -11.02 8.30
N SER A 138 -22.55 -11.81 7.54
CA SER A 138 -21.89 -11.30 6.34
C SER A 138 -22.85 -11.28 5.15
N HIS A 139 -22.76 -10.26 4.34
CA HIS A 139 -23.48 -10.10 3.08
C HIS A 139 -22.45 -9.92 1.95
N PRO A 140 -21.87 -11.00 1.42
CA PRO A 140 -20.76 -10.94 0.47
C PRO A 140 -21.03 -9.97 -0.69
N GLY A 141 -20.07 -9.07 -0.95
CA GLY A 141 -20.22 -8.02 -1.95
C GLY A 141 -20.73 -6.68 -1.40
N ARG A 142 -21.26 -6.63 -0.19
CA ARG A 142 -21.67 -5.35 0.43
C ARG A 142 -20.43 -4.54 0.83
N VAL A 143 -20.41 -3.27 0.43
CA VAL A 143 -19.36 -2.29 0.72
C VAL A 143 -19.98 -1.11 1.43
N LEU A 144 -19.38 -0.71 2.54
CA LEU A 144 -19.70 0.52 3.22
C LEU A 144 -18.42 1.36 3.32
N HIS A 145 -18.49 2.60 2.84
CA HIS A 145 -17.48 3.64 3.09
C HIS A 145 -18.11 4.75 3.91
N GLY A 146 -17.32 5.36 4.78
CA GLY A 146 -17.80 6.48 5.57
C GLY A 146 -16.67 7.37 6.08
N SER A 147 -17.07 8.51 6.62
CA SER A 147 -16.17 9.50 7.23
C SER A 147 -16.83 10.15 8.44
N GLY A 148 -16.13 11.07 9.10
CA GLY A 148 -16.61 11.77 10.30
C GLY A 148 -16.15 11.07 11.56
N TRP A 149 -17.03 10.95 12.54
CA TRP A 149 -16.70 10.34 13.83
C TRP A 149 -16.01 8.96 13.67
N PRO A 150 -14.99 8.61 14.47
CA PRO A 150 -14.43 9.34 15.61
C PRO A 150 -13.46 10.46 15.24
N LEU A 151 -13.07 10.57 13.97
CA LEU A 151 -12.19 11.63 13.49
C LEU A 151 -12.98 12.95 13.36
N GLY A 152 -12.29 14.08 13.62
CA GLY A 152 -12.93 15.40 13.51
C GLY A 152 -13.81 15.80 14.70
N GLU A 153 -13.82 15.03 15.79
CA GLU A 153 -14.54 15.35 17.00
C GLU A 153 -13.83 16.48 17.78
N GLY A 154 -14.61 17.45 18.25
CA GLY A 154 -14.14 18.60 19.04
C GLY A 154 -13.74 19.83 18.22
N LYS A 155 -13.84 21.00 18.88
CA LYS A 155 -13.44 22.29 18.29
C LYS A 155 -11.93 22.28 18.02
N GLY A 156 -11.53 22.46 16.77
CA GLY A 156 -10.13 22.51 16.37
C GLY A 156 -9.51 21.16 15.98
N ASN A 157 -10.18 20.04 16.14
CA ASN A 157 -9.72 18.76 15.63
C ASN A 157 -10.01 18.68 14.12
N LYS A 158 -8.97 18.88 13.31
CA LYS A 158 -9.03 18.81 11.84
C LYS A 158 -8.55 17.47 11.30
N SER A 159 -8.54 16.43 12.13
CA SER A 159 -8.14 15.10 11.69
C SER A 159 -9.07 14.62 10.58
N GLN A 160 -8.49 14.28 9.46
CA GLN A 160 -9.20 13.76 8.28
C GLN A 160 -8.98 12.27 8.15
N GLY A 161 -9.93 11.62 7.50
CA GLY A 161 -9.86 10.21 7.24
C GLY A 161 -11.21 9.62 6.91
N GLY A 162 -11.27 8.30 6.97
CA GLY A 162 -12.50 7.58 6.71
C GLY A 162 -12.39 6.13 7.10
N PHE A 163 -13.51 5.44 7.09
CA PHE A 163 -13.57 4.03 7.40
C PHE A 163 -14.20 3.24 6.26
N TYR A 164 -13.98 1.95 6.29
CA TYR A 164 -14.67 1.01 5.43
C TYR A 164 -15.11 -0.24 6.20
N LEU A 165 -16.14 -0.88 5.69
CA LEU A 165 -16.62 -2.19 6.12
C LEU A 165 -16.96 -2.98 4.87
N TYR A 166 -16.23 -4.07 4.62
CA TYR A 166 -16.40 -4.94 3.45
C TYR A 166 -16.83 -6.32 3.87
N HIS A 167 -17.92 -6.78 3.32
CA HIS A 167 -18.40 -8.14 3.53
C HIS A 167 -17.77 -9.06 2.49
N LEU A 168 -16.94 -9.98 3.00
CA LEU A 168 -16.20 -10.95 2.21
C LEU A 168 -16.98 -12.27 2.14
N ALA A 169 -16.48 -13.21 1.36
CA ALA A 169 -16.99 -14.59 1.37
C ALA A 169 -16.66 -15.29 2.69
N GLN A 170 -17.30 -16.44 2.94
CA GLN A 170 -17.05 -17.32 4.09
C GLN A 170 -17.29 -16.63 5.45
N ASP A 171 -18.36 -15.84 5.55
CA ASP A 171 -18.73 -15.10 6.75
C ASP A 171 -17.60 -14.24 7.34
N GLN A 172 -16.77 -13.67 6.46
CA GLN A 172 -15.72 -12.76 6.84
C GLN A 172 -16.10 -11.31 6.57
N VAL A 173 -15.61 -10.42 7.41
CA VAL A 173 -15.80 -8.97 7.27
C VAL A 173 -14.45 -8.28 7.49
N ALA A 174 -14.09 -7.38 6.58
CA ALA A 174 -12.95 -6.51 6.76
C ALA A 174 -13.41 -5.13 7.19
N VAL A 175 -12.92 -4.66 8.32
CA VAL A 175 -13.16 -3.30 8.84
C VAL A 175 -11.84 -2.55 8.92
N GLY A 176 -11.85 -1.27 8.58
CA GLY A 176 -10.65 -0.45 8.69
C GLY A 176 -10.94 1.04 8.85
N LEU A 177 -9.93 1.72 9.39
CA LEU A 177 -9.89 3.18 9.53
C LEU A 177 -8.64 3.71 8.87
N ILE A 178 -8.78 4.77 8.09
CA ILE A 178 -7.69 5.54 7.51
C ILE A 178 -7.64 6.89 8.21
N VAL A 179 -6.45 7.28 8.70
CA VAL A 179 -6.22 8.55 9.36
C VAL A 179 -5.10 9.30 8.64
N ASP A 180 -5.35 10.52 8.22
CA ASP A 180 -4.33 11.39 7.62
C ASP A 180 -3.25 11.72 8.65
N LEU A 181 -1.99 11.61 8.24
CA LEU A 181 -0.85 11.84 9.16
C LEU A 181 -0.52 13.33 9.39
N ASN A 182 -1.30 14.24 8.82
CA ASN A 182 -1.18 15.68 9.05
C ASN A 182 -2.10 16.19 10.18
N TYR A 183 -2.62 15.30 11.02
CA TYR A 183 -3.45 15.71 12.18
C TYR A 183 -2.65 16.60 13.14
N GLN A 184 -3.35 17.59 13.73
CA GLN A 184 -2.72 18.62 14.58
C GLN A 184 -2.69 18.25 16.06
N ASN A 185 -3.55 17.31 16.48
CA ASN A 185 -3.60 16.87 17.87
C ASN A 185 -2.50 15.83 18.15
N PRO A 186 -1.42 16.17 18.90
CA PRO A 186 -0.34 15.22 19.16
C PRO A 186 -0.77 14.05 20.07
N TRP A 187 -1.89 14.17 20.76
CA TRP A 187 -2.44 13.14 21.64
C TRP A 187 -3.41 12.19 20.93
N LEU A 188 -3.68 12.42 19.66
CA LEU A 188 -4.52 11.52 18.88
C LEU A 188 -3.78 10.21 18.62
N SER A 189 -4.35 9.12 19.11
CA SER A 189 -3.89 7.76 18.78
C SER A 189 -4.77 7.19 17.67
N PRO A 190 -4.28 7.07 16.42
CA PRO A 190 -5.07 6.50 15.34
C PRO A 190 -5.56 5.07 15.63
N PHE A 191 -4.81 4.31 16.41
CA PHE A 191 -5.23 2.98 16.85
C PHE A 191 -6.44 3.05 17.79
N ASP A 192 -6.44 3.95 18.78
CA ASP A 192 -7.54 4.07 19.71
C ASP A 192 -8.80 4.60 19.02
N GLU A 193 -8.64 5.52 18.06
CA GLU A 193 -9.75 5.96 17.22
C GLU A 193 -10.35 4.80 16.40
N PHE A 194 -9.53 3.86 15.94
CA PHE A 194 -10.02 2.66 15.29
C PHE A 194 -10.77 1.73 16.26
N GLN A 195 -10.32 1.60 17.52
CA GLN A 195 -11.08 0.88 18.54
C GLN A 195 -12.43 1.54 18.80
N ARG A 196 -12.46 2.87 18.98
CA ARG A 196 -13.70 3.64 19.15
C ARG A 196 -14.67 3.41 17.98
N LEU A 197 -14.20 3.48 16.74
CA LEU A 197 -15.02 3.25 15.56
C LEU A 197 -15.79 1.91 15.63
N LYS A 198 -15.15 0.85 16.10
CA LYS A 198 -15.78 -0.48 16.18
C LYS A 198 -16.95 -0.54 17.16
N HIS A 199 -17.01 0.35 18.13
CA HIS A 199 -18.13 0.47 19.07
C HIS A 199 -19.33 1.23 18.52
N HIS A 200 -19.18 1.92 17.38
CA HIS A 200 -20.33 2.57 16.74
C HIS A 200 -21.39 1.53 16.36
N PRO A 201 -22.69 1.73 16.66
CA PRO A 201 -23.75 0.72 16.46
C PRO A 201 -23.79 0.14 15.04
N LEU A 202 -23.54 0.97 14.02
CA LEU A 202 -23.49 0.54 12.61
C LEU A 202 -22.42 -0.51 12.35
N ILE A 203 -21.27 -0.44 13.01
CA ILE A 203 -20.15 -1.35 12.86
C ILE A 203 -20.28 -2.51 13.84
N ALA A 204 -20.57 -2.20 15.11
CA ALA A 204 -20.70 -3.18 16.19
C ALA A 204 -21.72 -4.27 15.86
N ALA A 205 -22.86 -3.91 15.28
CA ALA A 205 -23.90 -4.86 14.89
C ALA A 205 -23.39 -5.94 13.92
N THR A 206 -22.46 -5.58 13.02
CA THR A 206 -21.85 -6.55 12.09
C THR A 206 -20.77 -7.41 12.75
N LEU A 207 -20.06 -6.87 13.74
CA LEU A 207 -18.95 -7.57 14.40
C LEU A 207 -19.38 -8.37 15.63
N GLN A 208 -20.61 -8.20 16.10
CA GLN A 208 -21.12 -8.83 17.32
C GLN A 208 -21.05 -10.36 17.23
N GLY A 209 -20.45 -10.99 18.25
CA GLY A 209 -20.25 -12.44 18.31
C GLY A 209 -19.18 -12.98 17.35
N GLY A 210 -18.49 -12.07 16.63
CA GLY A 210 -17.39 -12.44 15.74
C GLY A 210 -16.04 -12.50 16.46
N GLU A 211 -15.08 -13.15 15.80
CA GLU A 211 -13.69 -13.25 16.23
C GLU A 211 -12.77 -12.55 15.24
N ARG A 212 -11.80 -11.78 15.74
CA ARG A 212 -10.77 -11.14 14.89
C ARG A 212 -9.70 -12.15 14.50
N ILE A 213 -9.66 -12.51 13.22
CA ILE A 213 -8.73 -13.51 12.69
C ILE A 213 -7.44 -12.90 12.10
N SER A 214 -7.43 -11.60 11.79
CA SER A 214 -6.24 -10.95 11.23
C SER A 214 -6.30 -9.45 11.46
N TYR A 215 -5.13 -8.81 11.53
CA TYR A 215 -5.01 -7.35 11.65
C TYR A 215 -3.71 -6.85 11.02
N GLY A 216 -3.67 -5.57 10.74
CA GLY A 216 -2.46 -4.90 10.28
C GLY A 216 -2.66 -3.40 10.07
N ALA A 217 -1.54 -2.70 9.96
CA ALA A 217 -1.51 -1.28 9.62
C ALA A 217 -0.45 -1.02 8.55
N ARG A 218 -0.74 -0.06 7.66
CA ARG A 218 0.18 0.36 6.60
C ARG A 218 0.03 1.84 6.32
N ALA A 219 1.17 2.47 6.01
CA ALA A 219 1.18 3.80 5.43
C ALA A 219 0.56 3.77 4.02
N ILE A 220 -0.12 4.84 3.66
CA ILE A 220 -0.79 5.02 2.38
C ILE A 220 -0.36 6.38 1.82
N THR A 221 0.00 6.43 0.54
CA THR A 221 0.19 7.68 -0.19
C THR A 221 -1.17 8.20 -0.66
N LYS A 222 -1.42 9.51 -0.57
CA LYS A 222 -2.70 10.10 -0.99
C LYS A 222 -2.57 11.45 -1.70
N GLY A 223 -1.37 11.87 -2.08
CA GLY A 223 -1.13 13.14 -2.77
C GLY A 223 -1.69 13.20 -4.19
N GLY A 224 -2.02 12.05 -4.78
CA GLY A 224 -2.59 11.97 -6.11
C GLY A 224 -1.65 12.35 -7.23
N TRP A 225 -2.23 12.70 -8.38
CA TRP A 225 -1.48 12.96 -9.63
C TRP A 225 -0.38 14.02 -9.49
N HIS A 226 -0.65 15.11 -8.80
CA HIS A 226 0.31 16.22 -8.66
C HIS A 226 1.50 15.91 -7.76
N SER A 227 1.42 14.85 -6.97
CA SER A 227 2.50 14.39 -6.08
C SER A 227 3.26 13.18 -6.63
N LEU A 228 2.98 12.78 -7.87
CA LEU A 228 3.75 11.72 -8.52
C LEU A 228 5.14 12.24 -8.87
N PRO A 229 6.21 11.57 -8.43
CA PRO A 229 7.56 11.88 -8.87
C PRO A 229 7.74 11.47 -10.33
N ARG A 230 8.80 11.90 -10.97
CA ARG A 230 9.25 11.27 -12.21
C ARG A 230 9.54 9.79 -11.93
N MET A 231 8.79 8.91 -12.56
CA MET A 231 8.81 7.48 -12.22
C MET A 231 9.98 6.70 -12.83
N HIS A 232 10.79 7.35 -13.67
CA HIS A 232 11.94 6.72 -14.33
C HIS A 232 13.25 7.44 -14.02
N PHE A 233 14.33 6.69 -13.96
CA PHE A 233 15.70 7.16 -13.76
C PHE A 233 16.66 6.22 -14.48
N PRO A 234 17.94 6.57 -14.64
CA PRO A 234 18.90 5.68 -15.28
C PRO A 234 18.98 4.31 -14.60
N GLY A 235 18.58 3.26 -15.32
CA GLY A 235 18.61 1.87 -14.85
C GLY A 235 17.39 1.39 -14.09
N GLY A 236 16.32 2.18 -13.93
CA GLY A 236 15.15 1.69 -13.23
C GLY A 236 13.91 2.55 -13.24
N LEU A 237 12.87 2.06 -12.58
CA LEU A 237 11.57 2.71 -12.43
C LEU A 237 11.01 2.53 -11.02
N LEU A 238 10.26 3.54 -10.55
CA LEU A 238 9.35 3.41 -9.40
C LEU A 238 7.98 2.98 -9.92
N ILE A 239 7.33 2.04 -9.24
CA ILE A 239 5.99 1.56 -9.61
C ILE A 239 5.09 1.45 -8.39
N GLY A 240 3.78 1.43 -8.61
CA GLY A 240 2.79 1.28 -7.56
C GLY A 240 2.86 2.40 -6.51
N CYS A 241 2.61 2.05 -5.26
CA CYS A 241 2.62 3.00 -4.16
C CYS A 241 4.02 3.50 -3.78
N ASP A 242 5.09 2.93 -4.29
CA ASP A 242 6.44 3.48 -4.16
C ASP A 242 6.56 4.80 -4.94
N ALA A 243 5.90 4.89 -6.08
CA ALA A 243 5.71 6.14 -6.82
C ALA A 243 4.51 6.97 -6.31
N GLY A 244 3.64 6.40 -5.47
CA GLY A 244 2.45 7.11 -4.98
C GLY A 244 1.24 7.06 -5.91
N THR A 245 1.05 5.98 -6.67
CA THR A 245 0.00 5.87 -7.70
C THR A 245 -1.42 5.67 -7.18
N LEU A 246 -1.67 5.72 -5.86
CA LEU A 246 -3.01 5.55 -5.31
C LEU A 246 -3.98 6.62 -5.86
N ASP A 247 -5.10 6.19 -6.42
CA ASP A 247 -6.19 7.09 -6.83
C ASP A 247 -7.08 7.39 -5.62
N PHE A 248 -6.76 8.47 -4.92
CA PHE A 248 -7.50 8.87 -3.73
C PHE A 248 -8.96 9.22 -4.04
N SER A 249 -9.25 9.79 -5.21
CA SER A 249 -10.61 10.17 -5.61
C SER A 249 -11.53 8.95 -5.75
N ARG A 250 -10.98 7.79 -6.01
CA ARG A 250 -11.69 6.49 -6.07
C ARG A 250 -11.54 5.67 -4.80
N ILE A 251 -10.73 6.12 -3.84
CA ILE A 251 -10.35 5.35 -2.63
C ILE A 251 -9.73 3.98 -3.01
N LYS A 252 -9.00 3.92 -4.11
CA LYS A 252 -8.43 2.68 -4.67
C LYS A 252 -7.02 2.88 -5.19
N GLY A 253 -6.14 1.91 -4.95
CA GLY A 253 -4.76 1.91 -5.43
C GLY A 253 -4.36 0.66 -6.22
N ILE A 254 -5.15 -0.41 -6.15
CA ILE A 254 -4.79 -1.70 -6.73
C ILE A 254 -4.68 -1.60 -8.25
N HIS A 255 -5.70 -1.05 -8.91
CA HIS A 255 -5.75 -0.93 -10.36
C HIS A 255 -4.63 -0.05 -10.93
N THR A 256 -4.29 1.03 -10.23
CA THR A 256 -3.20 1.94 -10.62
C THR A 256 -1.83 1.32 -10.37
N ALA A 257 -1.65 0.59 -9.27
CA ALA A 257 -0.43 -0.16 -9.00
C ALA A 257 -0.19 -1.24 -10.07
N MET A 258 -1.21 -2.04 -10.39
CA MET A 258 -1.14 -3.06 -11.46
C MET A 258 -0.84 -2.41 -12.81
N LYS A 259 -1.54 -1.33 -13.17
CA LYS A 259 -1.32 -0.63 -14.43
C LYS A 259 0.09 -0.07 -14.53
N SER A 260 0.63 0.51 -13.45
CA SER A 260 2.01 1.02 -13.44
C SER A 260 3.03 -0.10 -13.67
N GLY A 261 2.83 -1.28 -13.08
CA GLY A 261 3.66 -2.46 -13.33
C GLY A 261 3.59 -2.94 -14.78
N MET A 262 2.38 -2.99 -15.36
CA MET A 262 2.20 -3.37 -16.78
C MET A 262 2.90 -2.38 -17.73
N VAL A 263 2.76 -1.08 -17.48
CA VAL A 263 3.40 -0.04 -18.29
C VAL A 263 4.93 -0.12 -18.15
N ALA A 264 5.44 -0.31 -16.92
CA ALA A 264 6.86 -0.46 -16.67
C ALA A 264 7.44 -1.68 -17.41
N ALA A 265 6.77 -2.83 -17.34
CA ALA A 265 7.17 -4.05 -18.05
C ALA A 265 7.21 -3.82 -19.55
N ALA A 266 6.19 -3.23 -20.16
CA ALA A 266 6.16 -2.89 -21.57
C ALA A 266 7.30 -1.93 -21.97
N THR A 267 7.56 -0.91 -21.13
CA THR A 267 8.63 0.06 -21.34
C THR A 267 10.02 -0.61 -21.35
N VAL A 268 10.26 -1.47 -20.36
CA VAL A 268 11.53 -2.21 -20.26
C VAL A 268 11.72 -3.19 -21.42
N ALA A 269 10.64 -3.87 -21.85
CA ALA A 269 10.68 -4.81 -22.98
C ALA A 269 11.00 -4.11 -24.33
N MET A 270 10.52 -2.87 -24.50
CA MET A 270 10.77 -2.07 -25.70
C MET A 270 12.08 -1.27 -25.65
N ALA A 271 12.71 -1.17 -24.47
CA ALA A 271 13.92 -0.39 -24.31
C ALA A 271 15.05 -0.99 -25.19
N PRO A 272 15.75 -0.15 -25.99
CA PRO A 272 16.83 -0.65 -26.83
C PRO A 272 17.87 -1.38 -25.98
N VAL A 273 18.28 -2.57 -26.43
CA VAL A 273 19.44 -3.26 -25.90
C VAL A 273 20.66 -2.50 -26.43
N SER A 274 21.07 -1.45 -25.73
CA SER A 274 22.29 -0.74 -26.11
C SER A 274 23.47 -1.63 -25.75
N TYR A 275 24.01 -2.32 -26.73
CA TYR A 275 25.27 -3.07 -26.64
C TYR A 275 26.51 -2.16 -26.54
N THR A 276 26.36 -0.85 -26.38
CA THR A 276 27.44 0.13 -26.47
C THR A 276 28.38 0.18 -25.28
N HIS A 277 28.32 -0.72 -24.31
CA HIS A 277 29.28 -0.74 -23.18
C HIS A 277 29.81 -2.14 -22.82
N LEU A 278 29.95 -3.01 -23.81
CA LEU A 278 30.90 -4.12 -23.73
C LEU A 278 32.17 -3.70 -24.49
N ARG A 279 32.90 -2.71 -23.98
CA ARG A 279 34.33 -2.65 -24.22
C ARG A 279 35.01 -3.43 -23.12
N ALA A 280 35.44 -4.63 -23.50
CA ALA A 280 36.47 -5.35 -22.77
C ALA A 280 37.70 -4.43 -22.70
N HIS A 281 38.18 -4.22 -21.49
CA HIS A 281 39.56 -3.91 -21.17
C HIS A 281 40.02 -4.87 -20.11
#